data_697f75d22c82da9eb49307a42ac6e271
#
_entry.id   697f75d22c82da9eb49307a42ac6e271
#
_cell.length_a   1.000
_cell.length_b   1.000
_cell.length_c   1.000
_cell.angle_alpha   90.00
_cell.angle_beta   90.00
_cell.angle_gamma   90.00
#
_symmetry.space_group_name_H-M   'P 1'
#
loop_
_entity.id
_entity.type
_entity.pdbx_description
1 polymer ?
#
loop_
_entity_poly.entity_id
_entity_poly.type
_entity_poly.pdbx_seq_one_letter_code
_entity_poly.pdbx_strand_id
1 'polypeptide(L)'
;MENILLDRLYKESWADLSAQLNREENQGQYVMPFFIKAPEIINDPQIYKIMIFGQETWGWHDHCSLEKWIEIGMNEYERFFLKKGFYSGYRKSSFWQKFRFFEKELSKIIIEQGRKPVFIWNNISKIGNSDGKTGVSDNNRSIERQYFNVIAKEVEIIKPDLCIFMTGPNRDHDIKFNFPDASFKIAN
;
A
#
# COMPACT_ATOMS: atom_id res chain seq x y z
N MET A 1 5.95 4.12 17.33
CA MET A 1 4.63 3.63 17.80
C MET A 1 3.85 3.03 16.62
N GLU A 2 3.68 3.73 15.52
CA GLU A 2 2.90 3.30 14.33
C GLU A 2 3.35 1.95 13.78
N ASN A 3 4.66 1.70 13.67
CA ASN A 3 5.17 0.43 13.17
C ASN A 3 4.83 -0.78 14.08
N ILE A 4 4.70 -0.55 15.39
CA ILE A 4 4.23 -1.60 16.32
C ILE A 4 2.74 -1.88 16.08
N LEU A 5 1.93 -0.85 15.82
CA LEU A 5 0.51 -0.98 15.52
C LEU A 5 0.28 -1.66 14.17
N LEU A 6 1.07 -1.30 13.15
CA LEU A 6 1.02 -1.95 11.83
C LEU A 6 1.42 -3.42 11.91
N ASP A 7 2.52 -3.74 12.60
CA ASP A 7 2.96 -5.12 12.81
C ASP A 7 1.88 -5.97 13.50
N ARG A 8 1.27 -5.42 14.56
CA ARG A 8 0.16 -6.08 15.24
C ARG A 8 -1.03 -6.30 14.31
N LEU A 9 -1.44 -5.27 13.56
CA LEU A 9 -2.53 -5.34 12.60
C LEU A 9 -2.35 -6.47 11.59
N TYR A 10 -1.14 -6.61 11.05
CA TYR A 10 -0.83 -7.67 10.08
C TYR A 10 -0.83 -9.04 10.74
N LYS A 11 -0.22 -9.18 11.93
CA LYS A 11 -0.16 -10.45 12.68
C LYS A 11 -1.53 -10.95 13.12
N GLU A 12 -2.43 -10.06 13.52
CA GLU A 12 -3.80 -10.41 13.90
C GLU A 12 -4.59 -11.05 12.76
N SER A 13 -4.35 -10.61 11.51
CA SER A 13 -5.03 -11.16 10.33
C SER A 13 -4.27 -12.30 9.66
N TRP A 14 -3.04 -12.58 10.08
CA TRP A 14 -2.12 -13.44 9.33
C TRP A 14 -2.49 -14.91 9.31
N ALA A 15 -2.93 -15.45 10.43
CA ALA A 15 -3.24 -16.87 10.54
C ALA A 15 -4.35 -17.29 9.56
N ASP A 16 -5.43 -16.52 9.54
CA ASP A 16 -6.56 -16.78 8.66
C ASP A 16 -6.21 -16.51 7.19
N LEU A 17 -5.52 -15.40 6.90
CA LEU A 17 -5.07 -15.10 5.55
C LEU A 17 -4.15 -16.18 5.00
N SER A 18 -3.10 -16.54 5.73
CA SER A 18 -2.12 -17.53 5.28
C SER A 18 -2.74 -18.91 5.06
N ALA A 19 -3.70 -19.29 5.91
CA ALA A 19 -4.46 -20.52 5.75
C ALA A 19 -5.26 -20.53 4.42
N GLN A 20 -5.85 -19.39 4.03
CA GLN A 20 -6.55 -19.28 2.74
C GLN A 20 -5.60 -19.30 1.55
N LEU A 21 -4.48 -18.55 1.63
CA LEU A 21 -3.50 -18.48 0.56
C LEU A 21 -2.76 -19.81 0.33
N ASN A 22 -2.61 -20.64 1.37
CA ASN A 22 -2.00 -21.98 1.30
C ASN A 22 -2.91 -23.07 0.74
N ARG A 23 -4.19 -22.79 0.47
CA ARG A 23 -5.07 -23.78 -0.15
C ARG A 23 -4.58 -24.09 -1.57
N GLU A 24 -4.70 -25.36 -1.96
CA GLU A 24 -4.22 -25.85 -3.25
C GLU A 24 -4.76 -25.01 -4.43
N GLU A 25 -6.03 -24.65 -4.40
CA GLU A 25 -6.67 -23.81 -5.42
C GLU A 25 -6.11 -22.39 -5.54
N ASN A 26 -5.43 -21.88 -4.49
CA ASN A 26 -4.88 -20.52 -4.46
C ASN A 26 -3.38 -20.47 -4.67
N GLN A 27 -2.68 -21.59 -4.54
CA GLN A 27 -1.23 -21.63 -4.68
C GLN A 27 -0.76 -21.12 -6.04
N GLY A 28 0.23 -20.22 -6.03
CA GLY A 28 0.78 -19.66 -7.26
C GLY A 28 -0.12 -18.65 -7.99
N GLN A 29 -1.27 -18.26 -7.41
CA GLN A 29 -2.20 -17.31 -8.05
C GLN A 29 -2.11 -15.90 -7.49
N TYR A 30 -1.26 -15.65 -6.52
CA TYR A 30 -1.12 -14.35 -5.84
C TYR A 30 0.35 -13.94 -5.69
N VAL A 31 0.58 -12.65 -5.53
CA VAL A 31 1.84 -12.11 -5.03
C VAL A 31 1.74 -11.90 -3.52
N MET A 32 2.87 -11.81 -2.83
CA MET A 32 2.88 -11.63 -1.38
C MET A 32 2.06 -10.41 -0.95
N PRO A 33 1.27 -10.52 0.13
CA PRO A 33 0.48 -9.41 0.65
C PRO A 33 1.33 -8.17 0.93
N PHE A 34 0.84 -7.03 0.51
CA PHE A 34 1.57 -5.77 0.59
C PHE A 34 1.44 -5.13 1.98
N PHE A 35 2.53 -5.10 2.72
CA PHE A 35 2.65 -4.43 4.02
C PHE A 35 3.30 -3.07 3.85
N ILE A 36 2.81 -2.05 4.56
CA ILE A 36 3.46 -0.75 4.64
C ILE A 36 4.27 -0.62 5.93
N LYS A 37 5.22 0.32 5.95
CA LYS A 37 5.98 0.70 7.12
C LYS A 37 6.00 2.22 7.24
N ALA A 38 5.75 2.74 8.44
CA ALA A 38 5.80 4.16 8.71
C ALA A 38 7.26 4.65 8.73
N PRO A 39 7.55 5.82 8.12
CA PRO A 39 8.84 6.49 8.30
C PRO A 39 9.11 6.83 9.78
N GLU A 40 10.37 6.80 10.21
CA GLU A 40 10.72 7.07 11.62
C GLU A 40 10.28 8.45 12.11
N ILE A 41 10.33 9.45 11.22
CA ILE A 41 10.00 10.85 11.52
C ILE A 41 8.51 11.15 11.52
N ILE A 42 7.63 10.16 11.38
CA ILE A 42 6.18 10.36 11.10
C ILE A 42 5.43 11.14 12.20
N ASN A 43 5.98 11.20 13.41
CA ASN A 43 5.38 11.88 14.57
C ASN A 43 5.93 13.29 14.84
N ASP A 44 6.82 13.80 13.99
CA ASP A 44 7.24 15.21 14.07
C ASP A 44 6.03 16.12 13.74
N PRO A 45 5.63 17.07 14.61
CA PRO A 45 4.45 17.93 14.38
C PRO A 45 4.58 18.84 13.16
N GLN A 46 5.78 19.05 12.64
CA GLN A 46 6.01 19.80 11.40
C GLN A 46 5.78 18.96 10.14
N ILE A 47 5.56 17.66 10.26
CA ILE A 47 5.34 16.78 9.13
C ILE A 47 3.95 17.01 8.53
N TYR A 48 3.89 17.01 7.19
CA TYR A 48 2.69 16.86 6.40
C TYR A 48 2.72 15.50 5.73
N LYS A 49 1.80 14.61 6.10
CA LYS A 49 1.77 13.21 5.65
C LYS A 49 0.89 13.07 4.41
N ILE A 50 1.47 12.61 3.32
CA ILE A 50 0.77 12.33 2.06
C ILE A 50 0.81 10.84 1.80
N MET A 51 -0.36 10.19 1.76
CA MET A 51 -0.47 8.80 1.36
C MET A 51 -0.96 8.71 -0.07
N ILE A 52 -0.17 8.08 -0.93
CA ILE A 52 -0.48 7.89 -2.35
C ILE A 52 -0.79 6.43 -2.60
N PHE A 53 -2.02 6.18 -3.05
CA PHE A 53 -2.52 4.85 -3.35
C PHE A 53 -2.31 4.49 -4.83
N GLY A 54 -1.65 3.36 -5.05
CA GLY A 54 -1.68 2.62 -6.32
C GLY A 54 -2.81 1.60 -6.35
N GLN A 55 -2.86 0.80 -7.41
CA GLN A 55 -3.85 -0.26 -7.58
C GLN A 55 -3.51 -1.47 -6.71
N GLU A 56 -2.59 -2.29 -7.19
CA GLU A 56 -2.02 -3.48 -6.55
C GLU A 56 -0.53 -3.57 -6.83
N THR A 57 0.17 -4.48 -6.17
CA THR A 57 1.56 -4.80 -6.49
C THR A 57 1.63 -5.75 -7.68
N TRP A 58 2.59 -5.51 -8.56
CA TRP A 58 2.89 -6.37 -9.70
C TRP A 58 4.21 -7.11 -9.45
N GLY A 59 4.17 -8.46 -9.44
CA GLY A 59 5.36 -9.28 -9.20
C GLY A 59 6.00 -9.07 -7.82
N TRP A 60 5.21 -8.78 -6.79
CA TRP A 60 5.71 -8.47 -5.45
C TRP A 60 6.06 -9.76 -4.71
N HIS A 61 7.36 -10.14 -4.75
CA HIS A 61 7.91 -11.27 -3.99
C HIS A 61 7.14 -12.61 -4.17
N ASP A 62 6.67 -12.89 -5.37
CA ASP A 62 5.89 -14.08 -5.73
C ASP A 62 6.60 -15.42 -5.45
N HIS A 63 7.93 -15.40 -5.23
CA HIS A 63 8.76 -16.55 -4.89
C HIS A 63 9.06 -16.71 -3.38
N CYS A 64 8.55 -15.82 -2.54
CA CYS A 64 8.73 -15.93 -1.08
C CYS A 64 7.72 -16.92 -0.48
N SER A 65 8.09 -17.55 0.66
CA SER A 65 7.14 -18.33 1.43
C SER A 65 6.32 -17.46 2.37
N LEU A 66 5.05 -17.81 2.57
CA LEU A 66 4.16 -17.13 3.51
C LEU A 66 4.69 -17.15 4.95
N GLU A 67 5.32 -18.25 5.37
CA GLU A 67 5.89 -18.39 6.72
C GLU A 67 6.90 -17.31 7.04
N LYS A 68 7.72 -16.93 6.06
CA LYS A 68 8.74 -15.88 6.22
C LYS A 68 8.17 -14.49 6.01
N TRP A 69 7.10 -14.36 5.24
CA TRP A 69 6.62 -13.06 4.80
C TRP A 69 6.15 -12.17 5.93
N ILE A 70 5.47 -12.72 6.95
CA ILE A 70 5.01 -11.94 8.10
C ILE A 70 6.15 -11.25 8.86
N GLU A 71 7.35 -11.82 8.79
CA GLU A 71 8.55 -11.29 9.45
C GLU A 71 9.27 -10.22 8.62
N ILE A 72 9.27 -10.39 7.30
CA ILE A 72 10.10 -9.59 6.40
C ILE A 72 9.32 -8.55 5.59
N GLY A 73 8.00 -8.69 5.41
CA GLY A 73 7.21 -7.87 4.50
C GLY A 73 7.31 -6.36 4.73
N MET A 74 7.30 -5.92 6.00
CA MET A 74 7.51 -4.52 6.33
C MET A 74 8.95 -4.05 6.03
N ASN A 75 9.95 -4.92 6.14
CA ASN A 75 11.34 -4.59 5.81
C ASN A 75 11.54 -4.52 4.30
N GLU A 76 10.83 -5.34 3.52
CA GLU A 76 10.83 -5.25 2.06
C GLU A 76 10.22 -3.92 1.58
N TYR A 77 9.14 -3.45 2.21
CA TYR A 77 8.62 -2.11 1.97
C TYR A 77 9.66 -1.02 2.29
N GLU A 78 10.33 -1.11 3.45
CA GLU A 78 11.38 -0.17 3.83
C GLU A 78 12.49 -0.12 2.80
N ARG A 79 13.01 -1.29 2.40
CA ARG A 79 14.08 -1.41 1.41
C ARG A 79 13.68 -0.80 0.07
N PHE A 80 12.47 -1.11 -0.40
CA PHE A 80 11.99 -0.66 -1.70
C PHE A 80 11.57 0.81 -1.69
N PHE A 81 10.78 1.21 -0.72
CA PHE A 81 10.14 2.53 -0.72
C PHE A 81 10.89 3.56 0.15
N LEU A 82 11.05 3.30 1.45
CA LEU A 82 11.65 4.29 2.36
C LEU A 82 13.12 4.56 2.04
N LYS A 83 13.88 3.54 1.65
CA LYS A 83 15.26 3.65 1.16
C LYS A 83 15.36 3.99 -0.33
N LYS A 84 14.23 4.35 -0.94
CA LYS A 84 14.14 4.84 -2.34
C LYS A 84 14.67 3.88 -3.41
N GLY A 85 14.61 2.57 -3.17
CA GLY A 85 15.00 1.54 -4.14
C GLY A 85 14.22 1.64 -5.45
N PHE A 86 12.98 2.14 -5.42
CA PHE A 86 12.15 2.36 -6.59
C PHE A 86 12.68 3.43 -7.57
N TYR A 87 13.61 4.28 -7.16
CA TYR A 87 14.22 5.25 -8.07
C TYR A 87 15.16 4.60 -9.11
N SER A 88 15.72 3.44 -8.82
CA SER A 88 16.76 2.82 -9.66
C SER A 88 16.26 1.96 -10.82
N GLY A 89 14.98 1.64 -10.95
CA GLY A 89 14.54 0.66 -11.97
C GLY A 89 13.20 0.93 -12.63
N TYR A 90 12.37 1.77 -12.08
CA TYR A 90 10.95 1.88 -12.44
C TYR A 90 10.61 3.12 -13.27
N ARG A 91 11.54 3.59 -14.11
CA ARG A 91 11.37 4.82 -14.91
C ARG A 91 10.23 4.76 -15.92
N LYS A 92 9.89 3.55 -16.41
CA LYS A 92 8.82 3.34 -17.40
C LYS A 92 7.45 3.11 -16.76
N SER A 93 7.37 2.87 -15.45
CA SER A 93 6.10 2.70 -14.75
C SER A 93 5.33 4.01 -14.69
N SER A 94 4.12 4.02 -15.23
CA SER A 94 3.23 5.19 -15.19
C SER A 94 2.90 5.62 -13.76
N PHE A 95 2.69 4.64 -12.86
CA PHE A 95 2.49 4.92 -11.44
C PHE A 95 3.69 5.65 -10.83
N TRP A 96 4.91 5.13 -10.98
CA TRP A 96 6.09 5.74 -10.39
C TRP A 96 6.49 7.07 -11.03
N GLN A 97 6.16 7.29 -12.30
CA GLN A 97 6.32 8.61 -12.94
C GLN A 97 5.38 9.64 -12.30
N LYS A 98 4.11 9.29 -12.12
CA LYS A 98 3.12 10.17 -11.47
C LYS A 98 3.43 10.37 -9.98
N PHE A 99 3.86 9.32 -9.27
CA PHE A 99 4.28 9.42 -7.87
C PHE A 99 5.38 10.47 -7.71
N ARG A 100 6.45 10.40 -8.51
CA ARG A 100 7.55 11.38 -8.48
C ARG A 100 7.10 12.78 -8.84
N PHE A 101 6.15 12.91 -9.75
CA PHE A 101 5.56 14.21 -10.09
C PHE A 101 4.85 14.81 -8.87
N PHE A 102 3.97 14.05 -8.20
CA PHE A 102 3.31 14.52 -6.99
C PHE A 102 4.31 14.78 -5.85
N GLU A 103 5.29 13.90 -5.66
CA GLU A 103 6.35 14.10 -4.66
C GLU A 103 7.04 15.45 -4.88
N LYS A 104 7.41 15.79 -6.11
CA LYS A 104 8.07 17.04 -6.47
C LYS A 104 7.17 18.25 -6.27
N GLU A 105 5.96 18.24 -6.82
CA GLU A 105 5.10 19.43 -6.83
C GLU A 105 4.50 19.70 -5.45
N LEU A 106 4.04 18.68 -4.73
CA LEU A 106 3.52 18.87 -3.38
C LEU A 106 4.60 19.25 -2.38
N SER A 107 5.83 18.73 -2.54
CA SER A 107 6.95 19.13 -1.67
C SER A 107 7.20 20.63 -1.73
N LYS A 108 7.16 21.25 -2.90
CA LYS A 108 7.33 22.71 -3.04
C LYS A 108 6.28 23.47 -2.22
N ILE A 109 5.00 23.13 -2.44
CA ILE A 109 3.86 23.80 -1.79
C ILE A 109 3.93 23.65 -0.26
N ILE A 110 4.24 22.43 0.23
CA ILE A 110 4.28 22.13 1.66
C ILE A 110 5.45 22.81 2.34
N ILE A 111 6.63 22.85 1.68
CA ILE A 111 7.81 23.55 2.20
C ILE A 111 7.57 25.05 2.27
N GLU A 112 6.92 25.66 1.26
CA GLU A 112 6.52 27.07 1.27
C GLU A 112 5.57 27.40 2.44
N GLN A 113 4.79 26.42 2.92
CA GLN A 113 3.95 26.52 4.11
C GLN A 113 4.71 26.26 5.43
N GLY A 114 6.03 26.09 5.39
CA GLY A 114 6.88 25.85 6.56
C GLY A 114 6.77 24.43 7.14
N ARG A 115 6.19 23.47 6.39
CA ARG A 115 6.05 22.07 6.82
C ARG A 115 7.01 21.15 6.05
N LYS A 116 7.22 19.95 6.57
CA LYS A 116 8.08 18.92 5.96
C LYS A 116 7.20 17.84 5.32
N PRO A 117 7.23 17.65 3.99
CA PRO A 117 6.44 16.60 3.35
C PRO A 117 7.01 15.21 3.64
N VAL A 118 6.14 14.28 3.98
CA VAL A 118 6.45 12.85 4.08
C VAL A 118 5.46 12.07 3.23
N PHE A 119 5.98 11.31 2.30
CA PHE A 119 5.20 10.49 1.39
C PHE A 119 5.17 9.04 1.87
N ILE A 120 4.00 8.43 1.76
CA ILE A 120 3.73 7.02 2.05
C ILE A 120 3.09 6.41 0.81
N TRP A 121 3.67 5.34 0.30
CA TRP A 121 3.04 4.55 -0.74
C TRP A 121 2.12 3.52 -0.12
N ASN A 122 0.92 3.42 -0.64
CA ASN A 122 -0.01 2.36 -0.32
C ASN A 122 -0.66 1.82 -1.61
N ASN A 123 -1.38 0.72 -1.51
CA ASN A 123 -2.20 0.18 -2.59
C ASN A 123 -3.62 -0.05 -2.10
N ILE A 124 -4.59 0.12 -3.01
CA ILE A 124 -6.01 -0.13 -2.69
C ILE A 124 -6.36 -1.63 -2.72
N SER A 125 -5.46 -2.46 -3.24
CA SER A 125 -5.49 -3.92 -3.11
C SER A 125 -4.16 -4.41 -2.58
N LYS A 126 -4.20 -5.22 -1.53
CA LYS A 126 -3.01 -5.75 -0.84
C LYS A 126 -2.46 -7.01 -1.49
N ILE A 127 -3.29 -7.73 -2.24
CA ILE A 127 -2.95 -8.99 -2.86
C ILE A 127 -3.16 -8.87 -4.37
N GLY A 128 -2.07 -8.85 -5.13
CA GLY A 128 -2.11 -8.84 -6.60
C GLY A 128 -2.08 -10.26 -7.18
N ASN A 129 -2.20 -10.37 -8.50
CA ASN A 129 -2.06 -11.64 -9.23
C ASN A 129 -0.59 -11.98 -9.48
N SER A 130 -0.25 -13.25 -9.45
CA SER A 130 1.13 -13.75 -9.70
C SER A 130 1.50 -13.83 -11.18
N ASP A 131 0.53 -13.93 -12.06
CA ASP A 131 0.72 -14.24 -13.49
C ASP A 131 1.28 -13.08 -14.33
N GLY A 132 1.76 -12.02 -13.68
CA GLY A 132 2.25 -10.82 -14.34
C GLY A 132 1.18 -9.98 -15.03
N LYS A 133 -0.10 -10.31 -14.86
CA LYS A 133 -1.21 -9.50 -15.34
C LYS A 133 -1.54 -8.40 -14.35
N THR A 134 -1.95 -7.26 -14.88
CA THR A 134 -2.53 -6.18 -14.10
C THR A 134 -3.93 -6.57 -13.63
N GLY A 135 -4.30 -6.13 -12.47
CA GLY A 135 -5.61 -6.41 -11.90
C GLY A 135 -5.55 -7.34 -10.69
N VAL A 136 -6.69 -7.52 -10.08
CA VAL A 136 -6.89 -8.46 -8.97
C VAL A 136 -8.03 -9.39 -9.36
N SER A 137 -7.80 -10.68 -9.27
CA SER A 137 -8.86 -11.69 -9.51
C SER A 137 -9.98 -11.53 -8.47
N ASP A 138 -11.18 -11.94 -8.81
CA ASP A 138 -12.30 -11.90 -7.87
C ASP A 138 -12.02 -12.78 -6.64
N ASN A 139 -11.28 -13.87 -6.83
CA ASN A 139 -10.86 -14.73 -5.75
C ASN A 139 -9.90 -14.00 -4.78
N ASN A 140 -8.81 -13.40 -5.30
CA ASN A 140 -7.86 -12.66 -4.48
C ASN A 140 -8.52 -11.48 -3.76
N ARG A 141 -9.43 -10.78 -4.43
CA ARG A 141 -10.24 -9.70 -3.83
C ARG A 141 -11.14 -10.21 -2.71
N SER A 142 -11.78 -11.35 -2.90
CA SER A 142 -12.64 -11.96 -1.88
C SER A 142 -11.83 -12.38 -0.65
N ILE A 143 -10.69 -13.02 -0.85
CA ILE A 143 -9.77 -13.41 0.22
C ILE A 143 -9.29 -12.16 0.98
N GLU A 144 -8.84 -11.14 0.28
CA GLU A 144 -8.38 -9.89 0.89
C GLU A 144 -9.47 -9.24 1.74
N ARG A 145 -10.67 -9.06 1.18
CA ARG A 145 -11.80 -8.42 1.88
C ARG A 145 -12.25 -9.18 3.12
N GLN A 146 -12.19 -10.50 3.08
CA GLN A 146 -12.63 -11.35 4.18
C GLN A 146 -11.58 -11.52 5.27
N TYR A 147 -10.32 -11.71 4.89
CA TYR A 147 -9.26 -12.13 5.81
C TYR A 147 -8.15 -11.09 6.01
N PHE A 148 -8.08 -10.07 5.16
CA PHE A 148 -7.01 -9.06 5.20
C PHE A 148 -7.50 -7.64 4.91
N ASN A 149 -8.63 -7.25 5.48
CA ASN A 149 -9.21 -5.92 5.34
C ASN A 149 -8.48 -4.92 6.27
N VAL A 150 -7.26 -4.52 5.90
CA VAL A 150 -6.36 -3.71 6.73
C VAL A 150 -6.24 -2.26 6.30
N ILE A 151 -6.66 -1.89 5.09
CA ILE A 151 -6.37 -0.59 4.46
C ILE A 151 -6.92 0.59 5.28
N ALA A 152 -8.19 0.53 5.70
CA ALA A 152 -8.78 1.59 6.52
C ALA A 152 -8.03 1.75 7.86
N LYS A 153 -7.67 0.64 8.50
CA LYS A 153 -6.91 0.64 9.76
C LYS A 153 -5.47 1.17 9.56
N GLU A 154 -4.83 0.90 8.44
CA GLU A 154 -3.54 1.51 8.11
C GLU A 154 -3.63 3.04 8.04
N VAL A 155 -4.71 3.56 7.41
CA VAL A 155 -4.97 5.00 7.35
C VAL A 155 -5.24 5.57 8.75
N GLU A 156 -6.00 4.88 9.58
CA GLU A 156 -6.25 5.27 10.99
C GLU A 156 -4.96 5.31 11.84
N ILE A 157 -4.03 4.37 11.61
CA ILE A 157 -2.74 4.31 12.30
C ILE A 157 -1.82 5.45 11.83
N ILE A 158 -1.68 5.62 10.52
CA ILE A 158 -0.77 6.59 9.91
C ILE A 158 -1.29 8.02 10.04
N LYS A 159 -2.60 8.22 9.95
CA LYS A 159 -3.28 9.53 9.98
C LYS A 159 -2.69 10.50 8.95
N PRO A 160 -2.78 10.19 7.65
CA PRO A 160 -2.30 11.10 6.62
C PRO A 160 -3.14 12.38 6.58
N ASP A 161 -2.48 13.53 6.31
CA ASP A 161 -3.15 14.81 6.08
C ASP A 161 -3.83 14.84 4.69
N LEU A 162 -3.29 14.05 3.74
CA LEU A 162 -3.80 13.96 2.37
C LEU A 162 -3.68 12.52 1.85
N CYS A 163 -4.76 12.01 1.28
CA CYS A 163 -4.76 10.76 0.51
C CYS A 163 -4.98 11.07 -0.98
N ILE A 164 -4.16 10.50 -1.85
CA ILE A 164 -4.27 10.60 -3.31
C ILE A 164 -4.45 9.21 -3.88
N PHE A 165 -5.53 9.00 -4.64
CA PHE A 165 -5.82 7.72 -5.28
C PHE A 165 -5.45 7.78 -6.77
N MET A 166 -4.35 7.12 -7.14
CA MET A 166 -3.92 6.98 -8.54
C MET A 166 -4.34 5.62 -9.10
N THR A 167 -5.55 5.22 -8.80
CA THR A 167 -6.07 3.87 -9.03
C THR A 167 -6.88 3.74 -10.31
N GLY A 168 -7.32 4.86 -10.87
CA GLY A 168 -8.25 4.90 -12.00
C GLY A 168 -9.68 4.46 -11.63
N PRO A 169 -10.66 4.71 -12.51
CA PRO A 169 -12.08 4.52 -12.20
C PRO A 169 -12.48 3.07 -11.96
N ASN A 170 -11.72 2.13 -12.51
CA ASN A 170 -12.00 0.70 -12.32
C ASN A 170 -11.79 0.20 -10.87
N ARG A 171 -11.23 1.04 -9.99
CA ARG A 171 -10.99 0.74 -8.57
C ARG A 171 -11.91 1.53 -7.63
N ASP A 172 -12.84 2.29 -8.13
CA ASP A 172 -13.77 3.10 -7.31
C ASP A 172 -14.56 2.24 -6.32
N HIS A 173 -14.90 1.01 -6.70
CA HIS A 173 -15.58 0.06 -5.83
C HIS A 173 -14.67 -0.44 -4.68
N ASP A 174 -13.37 -0.57 -4.89
CA ASP A 174 -12.41 -0.94 -3.85
C ASP A 174 -12.18 0.23 -2.89
N ILE A 175 -12.15 1.47 -3.42
CA ILE A 175 -12.07 2.68 -2.58
C ILE A 175 -13.31 2.80 -1.70
N LYS A 176 -14.51 2.67 -2.27
CA LYS A 176 -15.77 2.74 -1.53
C LYS A 176 -15.91 1.63 -0.49
N PHE A 177 -15.39 0.45 -0.76
CA PHE A 177 -15.38 -0.65 0.20
C PHE A 177 -14.54 -0.32 1.43
N ASN A 178 -13.33 0.25 1.23
CA ASN A 178 -12.43 0.59 2.34
C ASN A 178 -12.83 1.89 3.05
N PHE A 179 -13.48 2.82 2.35
CA PHE A 179 -13.83 4.16 2.83
C PHE A 179 -15.27 4.52 2.46
N PRO A 180 -16.29 3.85 3.05
CA PRO A 180 -17.69 4.01 2.65
C PRO A 180 -18.22 5.43 2.86
N ASP A 181 -17.74 6.12 3.90
CA ASP A 181 -18.20 7.47 4.28
C ASP A 181 -17.35 8.60 3.70
N ALA A 182 -16.31 8.27 2.92
CA ALA A 182 -15.43 9.29 2.37
C ALA A 182 -16.06 9.99 1.15
N SER A 183 -15.91 11.31 1.12
CA SER A 183 -16.20 12.11 -0.07
C SER A 183 -14.93 12.33 -0.88
N PHE A 184 -15.00 12.14 -2.20
CA PHE A 184 -13.87 12.28 -3.09
C PHE A 184 -14.02 13.50 -3.99
N LYS A 185 -12.93 14.27 -4.14
CA LYS A 185 -12.82 15.27 -5.20
C LYS A 185 -12.11 14.64 -6.38
N ILE A 186 -12.75 14.67 -7.54
CA ILE A 186 -12.12 14.25 -8.79
C ILE A 186 -11.29 15.43 -9.26
N ALA A 187 -9.98 15.23 -9.40
CA ALA A 187 -9.11 16.21 -10.05
C ALA A 187 -9.28 16.06 -11.58
N ASN A 188 -9.74 17.11 -12.23
CA ASN A 188 -9.83 17.22 -13.69
C ASN A 188 -8.47 17.55 -14.30
#